data_f86736df7c4afe2cac84bd03f5f0a913
#
_entry.id   f86736df7c4afe2cac84bd03f5f0a913
#
_cell.length_a   1.000
_cell.length_b   1.000
_cell.length_c   1.000
_cell.angle_alpha   90.00
_cell.angle_beta   90.00
_cell.angle_gamma   90.00
#
_symmetry.space_group_name_H-M   'P 1'
#
loop_
_entity.id
_entity.type
_entity.pdbx_description
1 polymer ?
#
loop_
_entity_poly.entity_id
_entity_poly.type
_entity_poly.pdbx_seq_one_letter_code
_entity_poly.pdbx_strand_id
1 'polypeptide(L)'
;MSIILIHPYPGRPEADVRLSGILSHALADREGRTIRTAEELDLRPGDRVLFALALDGAGQNLEYYRMLSRLRREPDLLEGCTAALIVDGPGELYTKSTAGELALAADMAGCALIGRPLVEGPGSLANFRIQAKNLGTDLMGAYLAAAQELVQRLDTFTFPQKERPELLVLHASSHHTSNTMALWAGVRERLGEVCSVQEIGLRNGTLDDCSGCPYTMCIHFGEKGECFYGGVMSREVYPAVRRAAGVVMLCPNYNDALSANLTAFINRLTALFRQTRFYDKALFALVVSGYSGSDLVARQLISAMNMNKSFYLPGRFALLETANDPGEAMGLPGVRDRLDRFADHMLEVLARRA
;
A
#
# COMPACT_ATOMS: atom_id res chain seq x y z
N MET A 1 -19.42 -12.21 6.94
CA MET A 1 -19.79 -10.78 7.14
C MET A 1 -20.22 -10.21 5.81
N SER A 2 -21.10 -9.21 5.79
CA SER A 2 -21.49 -8.53 4.55
C SER A 2 -20.38 -7.55 4.12
N ILE A 3 -20.06 -7.52 2.83
CA ILE A 3 -19.12 -6.59 2.25
C ILE A 3 -19.91 -5.43 1.65
N ILE A 4 -19.53 -4.20 1.98
CA ILE A 4 -20.11 -3.00 1.37
C ILE A 4 -19.44 -2.78 0.03
N LEU A 5 -20.21 -2.79 -1.03
CA LEU A 5 -19.74 -2.55 -2.39
C LEU A 5 -19.83 -1.05 -2.71
N ILE A 6 -18.72 -0.38 -2.93
CA ILE A 6 -18.69 0.97 -3.47
C ILE A 6 -18.41 0.87 -4.98
N HIS A 7 -19.49 1.05 -5.76
CA HIS A 7 -19.47 0.86 -7.21
C HIS A 7 -20.09 2.08 -7.91
N PRO A 8 -19.31 3.15 -8.11
CA PRO A 8 -19.78 4.39 -8.70
C PRO A 8 -20.44 4.16 -10.07
N TYR A 9 -21.50 4.90 -10.35
CA TYR A 9 -22.13 4.84 -11.66
C TYR A 9 -21.11 5.14 -12.75
N PRO A 10 -20.92 4.24 -13.74
CA PRO A 10 -20.09 4.53 -14.89
C PRO A 10 -20.74 5.59 -15.76
N GLY A 11 -19.94 6.41 -16.44
CA GLY A 11 -20.48 7.42 -17.36
C GLY A 11 -21.23 6.82 -18.57
N ARG A 12 -20.97 5.54 -18.87
CA ARG A 12 -21.62 4.75 -19.92
C ARG A 12 -21.87 3.34 -19.41
N PRO A 13 -23.10 2.82 -19.56
CA PRO A 13 -23.46 1.47 -19.07
C PRO A 13 -22.57 0.36 -19.67
N GLU A 14 -22.12 0.51 -20.91
CA GLU A 14 -21.27 -0.48 -21.59
C GLU A 14 -19.92 -0.69 -20.90
N ALA A 15 -19.40 0.34 -20.23
CA ALA A 15 -18.14 0.26 -19.51
C ALA A 15 -18.21 -0.68 -18.29
N ASP A 16 -19.41 -0.96 -17.79
CA ASP A 16 -19.64 -1.73 -16.56
C ASP A 16 -19.97 -3.21 -16.80
N VAL A 17 -20.24 -3.63 -18.02
CA VAL A 17 -20.74 -4.99 -18.29
C VAL A 17 -19.80 -6.07 -17.79
N ARG A 18 -18.49 -5.93 -18.07
CA ARG A 18 -17.48 -6.90 -17.64
C ARG A 18 -17.34 -6.91 -16.10
N LEU A 19 -17.19 -5.73 -15.51
CA LEU A 19 -17.01 -5.61 -14.05
C LEU A 19 -18.23 -6.11 -13.30
N SER A 20 -19.44 -5.76 -13.72
CA SER A 20 -20.69 -6.27 -13.11
C SER A 20 -20.76 -7.78 -13.11
N GLY A 21 -20.35 -8.44 -14.22
CA GLY A 21 -20.27 -9.90 -14.27
C GLY A 21 -19.25 -10.49 -13.29
N ILE A 22 -18.08 -9.85 -13.17
CA ILE A 22 -17.05 -10.23 -12.18
C ILE A 22 -17.58 -10.08 -10.76
N LEU A 23 -18.23 -8.97 -10.43
CA LEU A 23 -18.77 -8.68 -9.10
C LEU A 23 -19.86 -9.66 -8.70
N SER A 24 -20.81 -9.92 -9.59
CA SER A 24 -21.89 -10.89 -9.34
C SER A 24 -21.34 -12.27 -8.96
N HIS A 25 -20.24 -12.68 -9.62
CA HIS A 25 -19.58 -13.95 -9.33
C HIS A 25 -18.75 -13.92 -8.04
N ALA A 26 -17.98 -12.85 -7.81
CA ALA A 26 -17.05 -12.77 -6.70
C ALA A 26 -17.74 -12.55 -5.35
N LEU A 27 -18.85 -11.78 -5.34
CA LEU A 27 -19.59 -11.47 -4.11
C LEU A 27 -20.62 -12.55 -3.75
N ALA A 28 -21.26 -13.20 -4.74
CA ALA A 28 -22.25 -14.25 -4.55
C ALA A 28 -23.16 -14.01 -3.30
N ASP A 29 -22.87 -14.72 -2.20
CA ASP A 29 -23.64 -14.65 -0.95
C ASP A 29 -23.08 -13.62 0.07
N ARG A 30 -22.15 -12.76 -0.32
CA ARG A 30 -21.42 -11.82 0.57
C ARG A 30 -21.80 -10.37 0.38
N GLU A 31 -22.56 -10.05 -0.64
CA GLU A 31 -22.94 -8.68 -0.93
C GLU A 31 -23.83 -8.12 0.20
N GLY A 32 -23.42 -6.98 0.72
CA GLY A 32 -24.19 -6.18 1.65
C GLY A 32 -24.88 -5.02 0.93
N ARG A 33 -24.65 -3.80 1.42
CA ARG A 33 -25.14 -2.57 0.80
C ARG A 33 -24.26 -2.18 -0.39
N THR A 34 -24.87 -1.76 -1.50
CA THR A 34 -24.18 -1.12 -2.63
C THR A 34 -24.31 0.39 -2.55
N ILE A 35 -23.18 1.10 -2.68
CA ILE A 35 -23.07 2.55 -2.74
C ILE A 35 -22.70 2.95 -4.16
N ARG A 36 -23.51 3.83 -4.77
CA ARG A 36 -23.37 4.23 -6.17
C ARG A 36 -22.96 5.67 -6.35
N THR A 37 -23.23 6.55 -5.37
CA THR A 37 -22.95 7.98 -5.46
C THR A 37 -22.13 8.47 -4.27
N ALA A 38 -21.51 9.64 -4.43
CA ALA A 38 -20.69 10.24 -3.37
C ALA A 38 -21.55 10.59 -2.15
N GLU A 39 -22.79 10.98 -2.33
CA GLU A 39 -23.73 11.35 -1.27
C GLU A 39 -24.10 10.17 -0.37
N GLU A 40 -24.10 8.95 -0.92
CA GLU A 40 -24.44 7.72 -0.20
C GLU A 40 -23.29 7.18 0.68
N LEU A 41 -22.08 7.76 0.56
CA LEU A 41 -20.95 7.35 1.40
C LEU A 41 -21.24 7.64 2.87
N ASP A 42 -21.60 6.59 3.60
CA ASP A 42 -21.84 6.56 5.04
C ASP A 42 -21.39 5.20 5.56
N LEU A 43 -20.22 5.15 6.17
CA LEU A 43 -19.52 3.94 6.59
C LEU A 43 -19.19 4.01 8.08
N ARG A 44 -18.96 2.86 8.69
CA ARG A 44 -18.69 2.75 10.13
C ARG A 44 -17.39 2.01 10.37
N PRO A 45 -16.72 2.29 11.48
CA PRO A 45 -15.56 1.50 11.89
C PRO A 45 -15.91 -0.01 11.93
N GLY A 46 -15.01 -0.81 11.33
CA GLY A 46 -15.20 -2.25 11.19
C GLY A 46 -15.82 -2.70 9.86
N ASP A 47 -16.35 -1.78 9.04
CA ASP A 47 -16.90 -2.12 7.73
C ASP A 47 -15.81 -2.67 6.79
N ARG A 48 -16.18 -3.72 6.04
CA ARG A 48 -15.40 -4.29 4.95
C ARG A 48 -15.88 -3.70 3.64
N VAL A 49 -14.97 -3.04 2.91
CA VAL A 49 -15.31 -2.24 1.74
C VAL A 49 -14.63 -2.79 0.49
N LEU A 50 -15.40 -3.10 -0.54
CA LEU A 50 -14.88 -3.39 -1.86
C LEU A 50 -15.16 -2.19 -2.77
N PHE A 51 -14.11 -1.46 -3.14
CA PHE A 51 -14.21 -0.47 -4.21
C PHE A 51 -14.13 -1.16 -5.57
N ALA A 52 -15.13 -0.93 -6.42
CA ALA A 52 -15.20 -1.49 -7.76
C ALA A 52 -15.43 -0.38 -8.79
N LEU A 53 -14.42 -0.12 -9.62
CA LEU A 53 -14.43 1.00 -10.55
C LEU A 53 -14.41 0.49 -11.99
N ALA A 54 -15.43 0.87 -12.77
CA ALA A 54 -15.43 0.74 -14.23
C ALA A 54 -14.99 2.08 -14.83
N LEU A 55 -13.92 2.03 -15.63
CA LEU A 55 -13.40 3.19 -16.37
C LEU A 55 -13.88 3.18 -17.81
N ASP A 56 -14.13 4.36 -18.36
CA ASP A 56 -14.43 4.52 -19.80
C ASP A 56 -13.16 4.46 -20.68
N GLY A 57 -13.32 4.68 -21.99
CA GLY A 57 -12.20 4.67 -22.96
C GLY A 57 -11.15 5.78 -22.73
N ALA A 58 -11.48 6.82 -21.97
CA ALA A 58 -10.54 7.86 -21.54
C ALA A 58 -9.90 7.57 -20.17
N GLY A 59 -10.22 6.44 -19.56
CA GLY A 59 -9.75 6.08 -18.23
C GLY A 59 -10.46 6.82 -17.10
N GLN A 60 -11.69 7.26 -17.32
CA GLN A 60 -12.43 8.12 -16.40
C GLN A 60 -13.72 7.47 -15.91
N ASN A 61 -14.15 7.93 -14.72
CA ASN A 61 -15.48 7.72 -14.15
C ASN A 61 -15.82 8.97 -13.34
N LEU A 62 -16.83 9.72 -13.78
CA LEU A 62 -17.13 11.03 -13.18
C LEU A 62 -17.65 10.92 -11.73
N GLU A 63 -18.43 9.89 -11.42
CA GLU A 63 -18.94 9.68 -10.07
C GLU A 63 -17.81 9.27 -9.10
N TYR A 64 -16.83 8.50 -9.59
CA TYR A 64 -15.61 8.24 -8.84
C TYR A 64 -14.89 9.55 -8.44
N TYR A 65 -14.78 10.52 -9.33
CA TYR A 65 -14.13 11.79 -8.99
C TYR A 65 -14.92 12.60 -7.96
N ARG A 66 -16.25 12.51 -7.92
CA ARG A 66 -17.06 13.08 -6.83
C ARG A 66 -16.78 12.39 -5.49
N MET A 67 -16.73 11.06 -5.49
CA MET A 67 -16.34 10.27 -4.29
C MET A 67 -14.92 10.62 -3.84
N LEU A 68 -13.98 10.68 -4.76
CA LEU A 68 -12.58 11.07 -4.47
C LEU A 68 -12.50 12.47 -3.84
N SER A 69 -13.27 13.42 -4.37
CA SER A 69 -13.36 14.77 -3.79
C SER A 69 -13.88 14.75 -2.36
N ARG A 70 -14.84 13.88 -2.06
CA ARG A 70 -15.39 13.74 -0.71
C ARG A 70 -14.39 13.08 0.24
N LEU A 71 -13.72 12.01 -0.17
CA LEU A 71 -12.66 11.35 0.60
C LEU A 71 -11.54 12.34 1.00
N ARG A 72 -11.15 13.22 0.08
CA ARG A 72 -10.10 14.22 0.34
C ARG A 72 -10.52 15.36 1.27
N ARG A 73 -11.82 15.65 1.38
CA ARG A 73 -12.35 16.73 2.24
C ARG A 73 -12.74 16.26 3.63
N GLU A 74 -13.05 14.97 3.77
CA GLU A 74 -13.56 14.38 5.01
C GLU A 74 -12.56 13.34 5.52
N PRO A 75 -11.55 13.74 6.32
CA PRO A 75 -10.42 12.89 6.67
C PRO A 75 -10.77 11.66 7.52
N ASP A 76 -11.96 11.65 8.15
CA ASP A 76 -12.41 10.54 9.00
C ASP A 76 -13.55 9.72 8.36
N LEU A 77 -13.87 9.98 7.08
CA LEU A 77 -15.03 9.37 6.41
C LEU A 77 -14.97 7.84 6.36
N LEU A 78 -13.77 7.28 6.33
CA LEU A 78 -13.53 5.83 6.27
C LEU A 78 -12.78 5.31 7.50
N GLU A 79 -12.84 6.04 8.61
CA GLU A 79 -12.13 5.67 9.83
C GLU A 79 -12.45 4.26 10.29
N GLY A 80 -11.41 3.44 10.50
CA GLY A 80 -11.54 2.06 10.95
C GLY A 80 -12.12 1.07 9.93
N CYS A 81 -12.39 1.50 8.69
CA CYS A 81 -12.76 0.60 7.59
C CYS A 81 -11.55 -0.17 7.06
N THR A 82 -11.81 -1.32 6.43
CA THR A 82 -10.80 -2.09 5.72
C THR A 82 -11.25 -2.34 4.30
N ALA A 83 -10.37 -2.07 3.32
CA ALA A 83 -10.75 -2.10 1.92
C ALA A 83 -9.87 -2.96 1.01
N ALA A 84 -10.46 -3.31 -0.14
CA ALA A 84 -9.83 -3.84 -1.34
C ALA A 84 -10.43 -3.17 -2.57
N LEU A 85 -9.76 -3.33 -3.73
CA LEU A 85 -10.10 -2.62 -4.96
C LEU A 85 -10.17 -3.59 -6.15
N ILE A 86 -11.19 -3.39 -7.00
CA ILE A 86 -11.21 -3.93 -8.37
C ILE A 86 -11.34 -2.74 -9.30
N VAL A 87 -10.41 -2.58 -10.25
CA VAL A 87 -10.46 -1.50 -11.24
C VAL A 87 -10.41 -2.11 -12.63
N ASP A 88 -11.43 -1.85 -13.40
CA ASP A 88 -11.65 -2.39 -14.72
C ASP A 88 -11.65 -1.28 -15.77
N GLY A 89 -11.04 -1.51 -16.94
CA GLY A 89 -10.97 -0.54 -18.00
C GLY A 89 -10.79 -1.18 -19.37
N PRO A 90 -11.22 -0.53 -20.45
CA PRO A 90 -11.18 -1.10 -21.80
C PRO A 90 -9.78 -1.09 -22.43
N GLY A 91 -8.80 -0.39 -21.83
CA GLY A 91 -7.42 -0.26 -22.33
C GLY A 91 -6.39 -0.81 -21.37
N GLU A 92 -5.11 -0.64 -21.74
CA GLU A 92 -3.95 -1.07 -20.94
C GLU A 92 -3.46 0.02 -19.98
N LEU A 93 -4.05 1.22 -20.02
CA LEU A 93 -3.64 2.38 -19.22
C LEU A 93 -4.74 2.75 -18.23
N TYR A 94 -4.35 3.54 -17.23
CA TYR A 94 -5.18 4.22 -16.23
C TYR A 94 -5.70 3.36 -15.05
N THR A 95 -5.99 2.07 -15.23
CA THR A 95 -6.51 1.22 -14.15
C THR A 95 -5.64 1.27 -12.89
N LYS A 96 -4.33 1.14 -13.05
CA LYS A 96 -3.37 1.14 -11.95
C LYS A 96 -3.16 2.53 -11.34
N SER A 97 -3.13 3.58 -12.14
CA SER A 97 -3.00 4.96 -11.64
C SER A 97 -4.22 5.40 -10.85
N THR A 98 -5.42 5.07 -11.35
CA THR A 98 -6.70 5.32 -10.65
C THR A 98 -6.77 4.55 -9.33
N ALA A 99 -6.35 3.27 -9.34
CA ALA A 99 -6.27 2.47 -8.11
C ALA A 99 -5.32 3.08 -7.08
N GLY A 100 -4.14 3.58 -7.50
CA GLY A 100 -3.18 4.22 -6.61
C GLY A 100 -3.69 5.55 -6.02
N GLU A 101 -4.41 6.32 -6.82
CA GLU A 101 -5.04 7.57 -6.38
C GLU A 101 -6.16 7.31 -5.36
N LEU A 102 -7.03 6.35 -5.65
CA LEU A 102 -8.10 5.94 -4.74
C LEU A 102 -7.54 5.38 -3.43
N ALA A 103 -6.53 4.52 -3.53
CA ALA A 103 -5.90 3.91 -2.35
C ALA A 103 -5.32 4.96 -1.40
N LEU A 104 -4.63 5.98 -1.93
CA LEU A 104 -4.12 7.07 -1.10
C LEU A 104 -5.26 7.90 -0.49
N ALA A 105 -6.29 8.25 -1.26
CA ALA A 105 -7.39 9.04 -0.74
C ALA A 105 -8.19 8.30 0.33
N ALA A 106 -8.42 7.00 0.14
CA ALA A 106 -9.09 6.15 1.12
C ALA A 106 -8.25 6.00 2.40
N ASP A 107 -6.94 5.78 2.25
CA ASP A 107 -6.00 5.69 3.37
C ASP A 107 -5.96 6.99 4.19
N MET A 108 -5.86 8.13 3.54
CA MET A 108 -5.90 9.44 4.20
C MET A 108 -7.24 9.73 4.89
N ALA A 109 -8.33 9.10 4.42
CA ALA A 109 -9.64 9.16 5.06
C ALA A 109 -9.81 8.11 6.19
N GLY A 110 -8.74 7.44 6.62
CA GLY A 110 -8.72 6.51 7.74
C GLY A 110 -8.94 5.03 7.36
N CYS A 111 -9.04 4.70 6.06
CA CYS A 111 -9.26 3.33 5.61
C CYS A 111 -7.96 2.52 5.52
N ALA A 112 -7.95 1.36 6.14
CA ALA A 112 -6.87 0.41 5.92
C ALA A 112 -7.06 -0.38 4.60
N LEU A 113 -5.96 -0.74 3.93
CA LEU A 113 -6.01 -1.63 2.77
C LEU A 113 -5.27 -2.94 3.05
N ILE A 114 -5.92 -4.06 2.74
CA ILE A 114 -5.28 -5.37 2.86
C ILE A 114 -4.03 -5.46 1.98
N GLY A 115 -3.11 -6.36 2.27
CA GLY A 115 -1.96 -6.59 1.38
C GLY A 115 -2.41 -7.10 0.01
N ARG A 116 -1.84 -6.56 -1.07
CA ARG A 116 -2.32 -6.76 -2.46
C ARG A 116 -3.82 -6.49 -2.61
N PRO A 117 -4.25 -5.28 -2.34
CA PRO A 117 -5.66 -4.94 -2.31
C PRO A 117 -6.28 -4.84 -3.71
N LEU A 118 -5.48 -4.81 -4.77
CA LEU A 118 -5.92 -4.52 -6.14
C LEU A 118 -6.00 -5.78 -6.99
N VAL A 119 -7.17 -5.99 -7.60
CA VAL A 119 -7.37 -6.80 -8.80
C VAL A 119 -7.67 -5.86 -9.97
N GLU A 120 -6.89 -5.96 -11.03
CA GLU A 120 -6.90 -5.05 -12.16
C GLU A 120 -7.39 -5.78 -13.43
N GLY A 121 -8.43 -5.24 -14.08
CA GLY A 121 -8.98 -5.73 -15.34
C GLY A 121 -8.63 -4.80 -16.51
N PRO A 122 -7.38 -4.80 -17.05
CA PRO A 122 -7.08 -4.07 -18.26
C PRO A 122 -7.78 -4.68 -19.48
N GLY A 123 -7.79 -3.98 -20.61
CA GLY A 123 -8.53 -4.40 -21.81
C GLY A 123 -8.18 -5.79 -22.29
N SER A 124 -6.90 -6.13 -22.35
CA SER A 124 -6.41 -7.44 -22.83
C SER A 124 -6.46 -8.55 -21.79
N LEU A 125 -6.61 -8.24 -20.50
CA LEU A 125 -6.44 -9.18 -19.37
C LEU A 125 -5.10 -9.94 -19.39
N ALA A 126 -4.08 -9.41 -20.08
CA ALA A 126 -2.77 -10.05 -20.25
C ALA A 126 -2.01 -10.25 -18.93
N ASN A 127 -2.34 -9.46 -17.90
CA ASN A 127 -1.82 -9.59 -16.54
C ASN A 127 -2.22 -10.94 -15.88
N PHE A 128 -3.25 -11.63 -16.38
CA PHE A 128 -3.70 -12.94 -15.87
C PHE A 128 -3.10 -14.15 -16.60
N ARG A 129 -2.25 -13.97 -17.62
CA ARG A 129 -1.71 -15.10 -18.42
C ARG A 129 -1.08 -16.21 -17.59
N ILE A 130 -0.27 -15.85 -16.58
CA ILE A 130 0.40 -16.85 -15.74
C ILE A 130 -0.61 -17.54 -14.84
N GLN A 131 -1.54 -16.80 -14.25
CA GLN A 131 -2.59 -17.36 -13.39
C GLN A 131 -3.53 -18.28 -14.19
N ALA A 132 -3.95 -17.87 -15.37
CA ALA A 132 -4.78 -18.68 -16.28
C ALA A 132 -4.10 -20.03 -16.59
N LYS A 133 -2.80 -19.99 -16.94
CA LYS A 133 -2.00 -21.21 -17.17
C LYS A 133 -1.96 -22.12 -15.93
N ASN A 134 -1.74 -21.54 -14.74
CA ASN A 134 -1.63 -22.29 -13.50
C ASN A 134 -2.97 -22.92 -13.07
N LEU A 135 -4.09 -22.25 -13.36
CA LEU A 135 -5.44 -22.71 -13.05
C LEU A 135 -6.04 -23.60 -14.14
N GLY A 136 -5.40 -23.71 -15.32
CA GLY A 136 -5.95 -24.46 -16.46
C GLY A 136 -7.23 -23.84 -17.04
N THR A 137 -7.35 -22.50 -17.00
CA THR A 137 -8.51 -21.74 -17.48
C THR A 137 -8.09 -20.65 -18.49
N ASP A 138 -9.07 -19.91 -19.03
CA ASP A 138 -8.82 -18.73 -19.85
C ASP A 138 -8.52 -17.47 -18.99
N LEU A 139 -8.29 -16.33 -19.66
CA LEU A 139 -7.97 -15.07 -18.97
C LEU A 139 -9.15 -14.55 -18.14
N MET A 140 -10.38 -14.74 -18.62
CA MET A 140 -11.59 -14.33 -17.91
C MET A 140 -11.81 -15.19 -16.66
N GLY A 141 -11.64 -16.51 -16.77
CA GLY A 141 -11.69 -17.41 -15.62
C GLY A 141 -10.63 -17.09 -14.56
N ALA A 142 -9.43 -16.70 -14.98
CA ALA A 142 -8.39 -16.25 -14.06
C ALA A 142 -8.73 -14.90 -13.38
N TYR A 143 -9.37 -13.98 -14.11
CA TYR A 143 -9.86 -12.72 -13.52
C TYR A 143 -10.95 -12.97 -12.49
N LEU A 144 -11.93 -13.83 -12.80
CA LEU A 144 -12.98 -14.27 -11.87
C LEU A 144 -12.36 -14.88 -10.59
N ALA A 145 -11.43 -15.81 -10.74
CA ALA A 145 -10.75 -16.44 -9.62
C ALA A 145 -9.97 -15.43 -8.76
N ALA A 146 -9.29 -14.46 -9.39
CA ALA A 146 -8.56 -13.41 -8.68
C ALA A 146 -9.51 -12.48 -7.89
N ALA A 147 -10.66 -12.13 -8.45
CA ALA A 147 -11.67 -11.32 -7.78
C ALA A 147 -12.30 -12.08 -6.58
N GLN A 148 -12.60 -13.37 -6.73
CA GLN A 148 -13.08 -14.21 -5.63
C GLN A 148 -12.06 -14.32 -4.50
N GLU A 149 -10.77 -14.59 -4.83
CA GLU A 149 -9.69 -14.63 -3.85
C GLU A 149 -9.56 -13.30 -3.11
N LEU A 150 -9.67 -12.16 -3.81
CA LEU A 150 -9.61 -10.83 -3.21
C LEU A 150 -10.75 -10.64 -2.20
N VAL A 151 -11.98 -10.93 -2.59
CA VAL A 151 -13.18 -10.85 -1.74
C VAL A 151 -13.04 -11.76 -0.52
N GLN A 152 -12.57 -12.99 -0.69
CA GLN A 152 -12.32 -13.92 0.42
C GLN A 152 -11.28 -13.37 1.40
N ARG A 153 -10.16 -12.82 0.89
CA ARG A 153 -9.12 -12.22 1.74
C ARG A 153 -9.62 -10.98 2.47
N LEU A 154 -10.44 -10.15 1.82
CA LEU A 154 -11.07 -9.00 2.46
C LEU A 154 -12.01 -9.42 3.59
N ASP A 155 -12.87 -10.40 3.34
CA ASP A 155 -13.86 -10.92 4.30
C ASP A 155 -13.20 -11.49 5.56
N THR A 156 -12.07 -12.20 5.41
CA THR A 156 -11.38 -12.88 6.51
C THR A 156 -10.19 -12.11 7.06
N PHE A 157 -9.93 -10.91 6.56
CA PHE A 157 -8.73 -10.17 6.93
C PHE A 157 -8.68 -9.83 8.41
N THR A 158 -7.56 -10.15 9.04
CA THR A 158 -7.18 -9.71 10.39
C THR A 158 -5.67 -9.49 10.41
N PHE A 159 -5.23 -8.35 10.91
CA PHE A 159 -3.80 -8.09 11.06
C PHE A 159 -3.30 -8.65 12.41
N PRO A 160 -2.19 -9.44 12.42
CA PRO A 160 -1.69 -10.07 13.63
C PRO A 160 -0.92 -9.07 14.50
N GLN A 161 -1.48 -8.72 15.64
CA GLN A 161 -0.80 -7.92 16.65
C GLN A 161 0.15 -8.78 17.50
N LYS A 162 1.27 -8.19 17.96
CA LYS A 162 2.28 -8.86 18.77
C LYS A 162 2.44 -8.17 20.13
N GLU A 163 2.81 -8.91 21.17
CA GLU A 163 3.09 -8.34 22.50
C GLU A 163 4.30 -7.38 22.45
N ARG A 164 5.33 -7.75 21.71
CA ARG A 164 6.53 -6.93 21.48
C ARG A 164 6.86 -6.90 19.99
N PRO A 165 6.26 -5.99 19.22
CA PRO A 165 6.49 -5.93 17.79
C PRO A 165 7.91 -5.46 17.45
N GLU A 166 8.52 -6.10 16.45
CA GLU A 166 9.77 -5.65 15.85
C GLU A 166 9.47 -4.69 14.69
N LEU A 167 10.11 -3.54 14.67
CA LEU A 167 10.05 -2.55 13.60
C LEU A 167 11.36 -2.49 12.84
N LEU A 168 11.28 -2.57 11.52
CA LEU A 168 12.40 -2.26 10.63
C LEU A 168 12.24 -0.85 10.10
N VAL A 169 13.22 0.00 10.33
CA VAL A 169 13.27 1.37 9.81
C VAL A 169 14.32 1.47 8.72
N LEU A 170 13.92 1.94 7.55
CA LEU A 170 14.78 2.07 6.38
C LEU A 170 14.91 3.53 5.96
N HIS A 171 16.13 3.98 5.80
CA HIS A 171 16.44 5.32 5.31
C HIS A 171 17.66 5.32 4.40
N ALA A 172 17.74 6.33 3.52
CA ALA A 172 18.90 6.57 2.67
C ALA A 172 19.73 7.80 3.11
N SER A 173 19.35 8.41 4.24
CA SER A 173 20.02 9.62 4.73
C SER A 173 21.36 9.33 5.37
N SER A 174 22.33 10.20 5.04
CA SER A 174 23.67 10.24 5.68
C SER A 174 23.93 11.52 6.47
N HIS A 175 22.96 12.42 6.55
CA HIS A 175 23.12 13.75 7.14
C HIS A 175 22.46 13.87 8.50
N HIS A 176 23.15 14.50 9.44
CA HIS A 176 22.62 14.86 10.77
C HIS A 176 21.48 15.89 10.70
N THR A 177 21.33 16.57 9.56
CA THR A 177 20.34 17.64 9.31
C THR A 177 19.10 17.14 8.57
N SER A 178 18.91 15.82 8.48
CA SER A 178 17.78 15.24 7.76
C SER A 178 16.45 15.46 8.51
N ASN A 179 15.52 16.15 7.88
CA ASN A 179 14.17 16.37 8.41
C ASN A 179 13.44 15.05 8.68
N THR A 180 13.54 14.06 7.80
CA THR A 180 12.91 12.74 8.02
C THR A 180 13.49 12.01 9.23
N MET A 181 14.81 12.11 9.46
CA MET A 181 15.44 11.51 10.64
C MET A 181 15.04 12.23 11.93
N ALA A 182 14.91 13.57 11.89
CA ALA A 182 14.47 14.36 13.05
C ALA A 182 13.03 14.01 13.45
N LEU A 183 12.12 13.90 12.46
CA LEU A 183 10.75 13.45 12.71
C LEU A 183 10.71 12.02 13.26
N TRP A 184 11.52 11.13 12.68
CA TRP A 184 11.60 9.75 13.18
C TRP A 184 12.08 9.67 14.62
N ALA A 185 13.03 10.50 15.04
CA ALA A 185 13.49 10.55 16.43
C ALA A 185 12.35 10.87 17.39
N GLY A 186 11.44 11.81 17.03
CA GLY A 186 10.25 12.11 17.80
C GLY A 186 9.26 10.94 17.88
N VAL A 187 9.00 10.27 16.77
CA VAL A 187 8.14 9.06 16.74
C VAL A 187 8.74 7.96 17.62
N ARG A 188 10.05 7.70 17.47
CA ARG A 188 10.77 6.67 18.24
C ARG A 188 10.71 6.90 19.74
N GLU A 189 10.83 8.15 20.19
CA GLU A 189 10.71 8.52 21.60
C GLU A 189 9.35 8.08 22.18
N ARG A 190 8.28 8.28 21.44
CA ARG A 190 6.91 7.91 21.84
C ARG A 190 6.66 6.41 21.79
N LEU A 191 7.26 5.68 20.84
CA LEU A 191 7.18 4.22 20.76
C LEU A 191 7.82 3.54 22.00
N GLY A 192 8.81 4.18 22.59
CA GLY A 192 9.47 3.73 23.81
C GLY A 192 10.02 2.31 23.70
N GLU A 193 9.80 1.51 24.77
CA GLU A 193 10.24 0.12 24.84
C GLU A 193 9.19 -0.90 24.36
N VAL A 194 8.00 -0.44 23.95
CA VAL A 194 6.94 -1.33 23.46
C VAL A 194 7.37 -2.02 22.19
N CYS A 195 8.05 -1.30 21.29
CA CYS A 195 8.57 -1.83 20.04
C CYS A 195 10.08 -2.04 20.09
N SER A 196 10.55 -3.19 19.59
CA SER A 196 11.96 -3.37 19.28
C SER A 196 12.26 -2.76 17.91
N VAL A 197 13.18 -1.80 17.83
CA VAL A 197 13.46 -1.05 16.59
C VAL A 197 14.83 -1.40 16.05
N GLN A 198 14.89 -1.86 14.79
CA GLN A 198 16.11 -2.00 14.02
C GLN A 198 16.15 -0.95 12.92
N GLU A 199 17.14 -0.07 12.95
CA GLU A 199 17.37 0.94 11.89
C GLU A 199 18.47 0.47 10.96
N ILE A 200 18.22 0.52 9.64
CA ILE A 200 19.21 0.19 8.60
C ILE A 200 19.31 1.35 7.61
N GLY A 201 20.49 1.93 7.55
CA GLY A 201 20.82 2.97 6.57
C GLY A 201 21.26 2.36 5.24
N LEU A 202 20.48 2.59 4.21
CA LEU A 202 20.78 2.18 2.82
C LEU A 202 21.65 3.25 2.15
N ARG A 203 22.94 3.20 2.42
CA ARG A 203 23.89 4.25 1.98
C ARG A 203 24.39 4.01 0.56
N ASN A 204 24.79 5.09 -0.11
CA ASN A 204 25.49 5.02 -1.40
C ASN A 204 26.74 4.17 -1.30
N GLY A 205 26.98 3.33 -2.30
CA GLY A 205 28.13 2.42 -2.35
C GLY A 205 27.98 1.13 -1.52
N THR A 206 26.92 0.99 -0.73
CA THR A 206 26.66 -0.24 0.05
C THR A 206 25.51 -1.08 -0.52
N LEU A 207 24.77 -0.54 -1.46
CA LEU A 207 23.59 -1.12 -2.06
C LEU A 207 23.62 -0.99 -3.58
N ASP A 208 23.60 -2.12 -4.28
CA ASP A 208 23.37 -2.18 -5.71
C ASP A 208 21.87 -2.32 -6.01
N ASP A 209 21.41 -1.72 -7.09
CA ASP A 209 20.05 -1.91 -7.58
C ASP A 209 19.85 -3.30 -8.20
N CYS A 210 18.63 -3.63 -8.57
CA CYS A 210 18.28 -4.83 -9.30
C CYS A 210 18.70 -4.71 -10.76
N SER A 211 19.62 -5.56 -11.22
CA SER A 211 20.12 -5.54 -12.60
C SER A 211 19.24 -6.34 -13.57
N GLY A 212 18.03 -6.77 -13.18
CA GLY A 212 17.15 -7.50 -14.07
C GLY A 212 17.67 -8.87 -14.52
N CYS A 213 18.22 -9.64 -13.58
CA CYS A 213 18.73 -11.00 -13.86
C CYS A 213 17.68 -11.86 -14.57
N PRO A 214 18.10 -12.85 -15.39
CA PRO A 214 17.18 -13.84 -15.94
C PRO A 214 16.31 -14.46 -14.84
N TYR A 215 15.04 -14.72 -15.18
CA TYR A 215 14.05 -15.21 -14.23
C TYR A 215 14.50 -16.46 -13.46
N THR A 216 15.14 -17.41 -14.16
CA THR A 216 15.67 -18.66 -13.58
C THR A 216 16.74 -18.39 -12.53
N MET A 217 17.64 -17.42 -12.77
CA MET A 217 18.66 -17.01 -11.80
C MET A 217 18.03 -16.34 -10.60
N CYS A 218 17.06 -15.45 -10.81
CA CYS A 218 16.36 -14.76 -9.73
C CYS A 218 15.59 -15.76 -8.83
N ILE A 219 15.00 -16.82 -9.41
CA ILE A 219 14.38 -17.91 -8.64
C ILE A 219 15.43 -18.66 -7.82
N HIS A 220 16.53 -19.10 -8.45
CA HIS A 220 17.55 -19.90 -7.78
C HIS A 220 18.09 -19.26 -6.51
N PHE A 221 18.38 -17.95 -6.54
CA PHE A 221 18.81 -17.22 -5.36
C PHE A 221 17.64 -16.92 -4.42
N GLY A 222 16.47 -16.57 -4.96
CA GLY A 222 15.27 -16.29 -4.18
C GLY A 222 14.80 -17.49 -3.35
N GLU A 223 14.91 -18.70 -3.85
CA GLU A 223 14.60 -19.95 -3.10
C GLU A 223 15.49 -20.13 -1.87
N LYS A 224 16.68 -19.57 -1.88
CA LYS A 224 17.59 -19.52 -0.73
C LYS A 224 17.37 -18.29 0.17
N GLY A 225 16.42 -17.42 -0.20
CA GLY A 225 16.18 -16.15 0.47
C GLY A 225 17.28 -15.12 0.27
N GLU A 226 17.99 -15.23 -0.85
CA GLU A 226 19.14 -14.41 -1.22
C GLU A 226 18.92 -13.70 -2.56
N CYS A 227 19.81 -12.80 -2.88
CA CYS A 227 19.95 -12.17 -4.19
C CYS A 227 21.39 -12.33 -4.66
N PHE A 228 21.60 -12.59 -5.95
CA PHE A 228 22.94 -12.74 -6.53
C PHE A 228 23.92 -11.63 -6.11
N TYR A 229 23.45 -10.39 -6.04
CA TYR A 229 24.25 -9.23 -5.64
C TYR A 229 24.53 -9.14 -4.13
N GLY A 230 23.97 -10.02 -3.30
CA GLY A 230 24.27 -10.09 -1.87
C GLY A 230 24.19 -8.74 -1.16
N GLY A 231 25.32 -8.33 -0.54
CA GLY A 231 25.46 -7.02 0.13
C GLY A 231 24.61 -6.87 1.38
N VAL A 232 24.30 -5.63 1.75
CA VAL A 232 23.48 -5.27 2.91
C VAL A 232 22.08 -5.90 2.80
N MET A 233 21.53 -6.04 1.59
CA MET A 233 20.23 -6.63 1.38
C MET A 233 20.12 -8.06 1.92
N SER A 234 21.04 -8.93 1.54
CA SER A 234 20.99 -10.34 1.95
C SER A 234 21.45 -10.53 3.41
N ARG A 235 22.44 -9.77 3.86
CA ARG A 235 23.02 -9.96 5.20
C ARG A 235 22.20 -9.35 6.33
N GLU A 236 21.55 -8.21 6.08
CA GLU A 236 20.89 -7.42 7.12
C GLU A 236 19.39 -7.21 6.84
N VAL A 237 19.05 -6.72 5.63
CA VAL A 237 17.69 -6.26 5.32
C VAL A 237 16.71 -7.43 5.24
N TYR A 238 17.03 -8.51 4.50
CA TYR A 238 16.11 -9.64 4.36
C TYR A 238 15.83 -10.34 5.69
N PRO A 239 16.82 -10.62 6.56
CA PRO A 239 16.56 -11.14 7.90
C PRO A 239 15.69 -10.19 8.74
N ALA A 240 15.94 -8.88 8.68
CA ALA A 240 15.15 -7.88 9.40
C ALA A 240 13.70 -7.82 8.90
N VAL A 241 13.46 -7.80 7.58
CA VAL A 241 12.11 -7.84 6.99
C VAL A 241 11.35 -9.10 7.42
N ARG A 242 12.01 -10.27 7.50
CA ARG A 242 11.35 -11.51 7.94
C ARG A 242 10.83 -11.42 9.37
N ARG A 243 11.58 -10.81 10.29
CA ARG A 243 11.20 -10.69 11.71
C ARG A 243 10.20 -9.58 11.96
N ALA A 244 10.29 -8.48 11.21
CA ALA A 244 9.51 -7.28 11.43
C ALA A 244 8.00 -7.53 11.40
N ALA A 245 7.27 -6.92 12.31
CA ALA A 245 5.82 -6.75 12.27
C ALA A 245 5.43 -5.55 11.41
N GLY A 246 6.31 -4.54 11.32
CA GLY A 246 6.13 -3.36 10.49
C GLY A 246 7.44 -2.85 9.90
N VAL A 247 7.32 -2.19 8.75
CA VAL A 247 8.42 -1.50 8.06
C VAL A 247 8.09 -0.02 8.00
N VAL A 248 9.01 0.82 8.46
CA VAL A 248 8.91 2.28 8.39
C VAL A 248 9.89 2.77 7.33
N MET A 249 9.37 3.48 6.33
CA MET A 249 10.16 4.07 5.25
C MET A 249 10.35 5.57 5.50
N LEU A 250 11.60 6.01 5.69
CA LEU A 250 11.91 7.44 5.84
C LEU A 250 12.25 8.01 4.47
N CYS A 251 11.34 8.77 3.89
CA CYS A 251 11.34 9.16 2.49
C CYS A 251 11.45 10.68 2.33
N PRO A 252 12.66 11.24 2.19
CA PRO A 252 12.77 12.58 1.63
C PRO A 252 12.32 12.54 0.17
N ASN A 253 11.54 13.56 -0.24
CA ASN A 253 11.15 13.72 -1.64
C ASN A 253 12.31 14.33 -2.44
N TYR A 254 12.81 13.60 -3.42
CA TYR A 254 13.78 14.07 -4.38
C TYR A 254 13.20 14.04 -5.79
N ASN A 255 12.88 15.21 -6.35
CA ASN A 255 12.31 15.31 -7.69
C ASN A 255 11.03 14.46 -7.86
N ASP A 256 10.12 14.53 -6.90
CA ASP A 256 8.84 13.82 -6.87
C ASP A 256 8.96 12.28 -6.91
N ALA A 257 10.06 11.76 -6.39
CA ALA A 257 10.36 10.34 -6.37
C ALA A 257 10.99 9.87 -5.05
N LEU A 258 10.88 8.58 -4.80
CA LEU A 258 11.67 7.89 -3.79
C LEU A 258 13.16 7.98 -4.13
N SER A 259 14.00 8.07 -3.09
CA SER A 259 15.45 8.02 -3.30
C SER A 259 15.87 6.72 -4.01
N ALA A 260 16.95 6.78 -4.80
CA ALA A 260 17.45 5.63 -5.55
C ALA A 260 17.67 4.39 -4.67
N ASN A 261 18.19 4.57 -3.46
CA ASN A 261 18.50 3.44 -2.57
C ASN A 261 17.24 2.79 -1.99
N LEU A 262 16.19 3.57 -1.69
CA LEU A 262 14.89 3.03 -1.29
C LEU A 262 14.20 2.30 -2.46
N THR A 263 14.35 2.81 -3.67
CA THR A 263 13.90 2.13 -4.90
C THR A 263 14.66 0.82 -5.12
N ALA A 264 15.98 0.82 -4.94
CA ALA A 264 16.80 -0.39 -5.02
C ALA A 264 16.37 -1.44 -3.97
N PHE A 265 16.07 -1.03 -2.74
CA PHE A 265 15.47 -1.92 -1.74
C PHE A 265 14.19 -2.57 -2.26
N ILE A 266 13.23 -1.78 -2.75
CA ILE A 266 11.94 -2.27 -3.26
C ILE A 266 12.15 -3.27 -4.41
N ASN A 267 13.03 -2.94 -5.36
CA ASN A 267 13.33 -3.79 -6.51
C ASN A 267 13.91 -5.13 -6.06
N ARG A 268 14.88 -5.10 -5.15
CA ARG A 268 15.58 -6.31 -4.66
C ARG A 268 14.73 -7.12 -3.68
N LEU A 269 13.75 -6.52 -3.02
CA LEU A 269 12.80 -7.25 -2.16
C LEU A 269 12.03 -8.33 -2.94
N THR A 270 12.03 -8.26 -4.26
CA THR A 270 11.46 -9.30 -5.14
C THR A 270 12.04 -10.69 -4.88
N ALA A 271 13.32 -10.81 -4.54
CA ALA A 271 13.95 -12.09 -4.21
C ALA A 271 13.29 -12.73 -2.97
N LEU A 272 13.12 -11.96 -1.90
CA LEU A 272 12.46 -12.43 -0.68
C LEU A 272 10.96 -12.68 -0.91
N PHE A 273 10.28 -11.84 -1.70
CA PHE A 273 8.87 -11.98 -2.04
C PHE A 273 8.52 -13.25 -2.80
N ARG A 274 9.49 -13.91 -3.43
CA ARG A 274 9.29 -15.21 -4.08
C ARG A 274 9.05 -16.33 -3.07
N GLN A 275 9.64 -16.25 -1.89
CA GLN A 275 9.51 -17.23 -0.83
C GLN A 275 8.31 -16.97 0.09
N THR A 276 8.02 -15.70 0.34
CA THR A 276 7.02 -15.31 1.34
C THR A 276 6.18 -14.13 0.86
N ARG A 277 4.98 -14.01 1.41
CA ARG A 277 4.13 -12.84 1.29
C ARG A 277 4.23 -12.03 2.58
N PHE A 278 4.01 -10.71 2.47
CA PHE A 278 4.15 -9.79 3.60
C PHE A 278 2.79 -9.32 4.15
N TYR A 279 1.77 -10.20 4.08
CA TYR A 279 0.42 -9.89 4.57
C TYR A 279 0.37 -9.61 6.08
N ASP A 280 1.33 -10.13 6.82
CA ASP A 280 1.52 -9.98 8.27
C ASP A 280 2.42 -8.81 8.66
N LYS A 281 2.73 -7.92 7.72
CA LYS A 281 3.66 -6.80 7.94
C LYS A 281 3.00 -5.50 7.54
N ALA A 282 2.94 -4.55 8.49
CA ALA A 282 2.42 -3.22 8.23
C ALA A 282 3.47 -2.32 7.54
N LEU A 283 3.02 -1.46 6.65
CA LEU A 283 3.84 -0.40 6.06
C LEU A 283 3.52 0.92 6.74
N PHE A 284 4.55 1.65 7.15
CA PHE A 284 4.47 3.03 7.60
C PHE A 284 5.50 3.89 6.86
N ALA A 285 5.26 5.20 6.79
CA ALA A 285 6.21 6.12 6.17
C ALA A 285 6.23 7.50 6.83
N LEU A 286 7.40 8.13 6.82
CA LEU A 286 7.56 9.56 7.04
C LEU A 286 8.04 10.16 5.72
N VAL A 287 7.23 11.02 5.10
CA VAL A 287 7.54 11.67 3.83
C VAL A 287 7.72 13.15 4.05
N VAL A 288 8.86 13.70 3.66
CA VAL A 288 9.12 15.13 3.74
C VAL A 288 9.45 15.65 2.35
N SER A 289 8.66 16.62 1.89
CA SER A 289 8.89 17.37 0.64
C SER A 289 9.31 18.80 0.95
N GLY A 290 10.20 19.35 0.15
CA GLY A 290 10.58 20.77 0.30
C GLY A 290 9.40 21.71 0.02
N TYR A 291 8.50 21.27 -0.86
CA TYR A 291 7.28 22.01 -1.26
C TYR A 291 6.10 21.05 -1.36
N SER A 292 5.45 20.93 -2.51
CA SER A 292 4.43 19.93 -2.81
C SER A 292 5.03 18.56 -3.17
N GLY A 293 4.18 17.54 -3.38
CA GLY A 293 4.60 16.25 -3.95
C GLY A 293 4.78 15.11 -2.93
N SER A 294 4.52 15.31 -1.63
CA SER A 294 4.53 14.22 -0.65
C SER A 294 3.54 13.10 -1.01
N ASP A 295 2.41 13.46 -1.60
CA ASP A 295 1.39 12.52 -2.10
C ASP A 295 1.90 11.65 -3.27
N LEU A 296 2.78 12.18 -4.12
CA LEU A 296 3.41 11.41 -5.20
C LEU A 296 4.29 10.30 -4.63
N VAL A 297 5.11 10.61 -3.63
CA VAL A 297 5.98 9.63 -2.96
C VAL A 297 5.13 8.60 -2.19
N ALA A 298 4.08 9.04 -1.49
CA ALA A 298 3.16 8.14 -0.79
C ALA A 298 2.48 7.15 -1.77
N ARG A 299 2.01 7.62 -2.93
CA ARG A 299 1.43 6.75 -3.98
C ARG A 299 2.44 5.75 -4.55
N GLN A 300 3.71 6.14 -4.70
CA GLN A 300 4.76 5.20 -5.10
C GLN A 300 4.94 4.08 -4.07
N LEU A 301 4.93 4.41 -2.78
CA LEU A 301 4.99 3.41 -1.71
C LEU A 301 3.78 2.47 -1.71
N ILE A 302 2.56 3.01 -1.84
CA ILE A 302 1.34 2.20 -1.95
C ILE A 302 1.46 1.23 -3.13
N SER A 303 1.80 1.74 -4.32
CA SER A 303 1.91 0.93 -5.54
C SER A 303 2.98 -0.16 -5.40
N ALA A 304 4.13 0.19 -4.86
CA ALA A 304 5.27 -0.71 -4.77
C ALA A 304 5.17 -1.71 -3.61
N MET A 305 4.81 -1.27 -2.42
CA MET A 305 4.86 -2.08 -1.22
C MET A 305 3.51 -2.76 -0.89
N ASN A 306 2.41 -2.04 -0.95
CA ASN A 306 1.09 -2.60 -0.65
C ASN A 306 0.54 -3.40 -1.85
N MET A 307 0.40 -2.78 -3.03
CA MET A 307 -0.22 -3.44 -4.20
C MET A 307 0.67 -4.53 -4.78
N ASN A 308 1.98 -4.31 -4.85
CA ASN A 308 2.92 -5.24 -5.48
C ASN A 308 3.52 -6.24 -4.50
N LYS A 309 3.95 -5.81 -3.31
CA LYS A 309 4.70 -6.64 -2.35
C LYS A 309 3.87 -7.16 -1.18
N SER A 310 2.57 -6.90 -1.16
CA SER A 310 1.61 -7.44 -0.18
C SER A 310 1.72 -6.94 1.27
N PHE A 311 2.41 -5.85 1.53
CA PHE A 311 2.35 -5.24 2.86
C PHE A 311 0.94 -4.76 3.18
N TYR A 312 0.50 -4.97 4.39
CA TYR A 312 -0.70 -4.33 4.92
C TYR A 312 -0.49 -2.82 5.01
N LEU A 313 -1.48 -2.04 4.58
CA LEU A 313 -1.48 -0.59 4.67
C LEU A 313 -2.50 -0.18 5.73
N PRO A 314 -2.10 0.16 6.94
CA PRO A 314 -3.02 0.71 7.93
C PRO A 314 -3.52 2.09 7.48
N GLY A 315 -4.74 2.47 7.84
CA GLY A 315 -5.24 3.81 7.52
C GLY A 315 -4.29 4.90 8.04
N ARG A 316 -4.05 5.94 7.26
CA ARG A 316 -3.04 6.97 7.55
C ARG A 316 -1.63 6.40 7.76
N PHE A 317 -1.24 5.48 6.87
CA PHE A 317 0.06 4.82 6.96
C PHE A 317 1.25 5.78 6.94
N ALA A 318 1.09 6.99 6.41
CA ALA A 318 2.17 7.94 6.22
C ALA A 318 1.89 9.28 6.90
N LEU A 319 2.90 9.82 7.59
CA LEU A 319 2.96 11.22 7.97
C LEU A 319 3.63 12.01 6.86
N LEU A 320 2.90 12.97 6.28
CA LEU A 320 3.34 13.81 5.17
C LEU A 320 3.61 15.23 5.69
N GLU A 321 4.87 15.69 5.60
CA GLU A 321 5.27 17.03 6.06
C GLU A 321 5.92 17.84 4.94
N THR A 322 5.81 19.14 5.03
CA THR A 322 6.48 20.06 4.10
C THR A 322 7.52 20.88 4.85
N ALA A 323 8.79 20.65 4.54
CA ALA A 323 9.92 21.33 5.14
C ALA A 323 11.12 21.29 4.19
N ASN A 324 11.67 22.45 3.82
CA ASN A 324 12.76 22.56 2.87
C ASN A 324 14.13 22.65 3.57
N ASP A 325 14.22 23.48 4.60
CA ASP A 325 15.50 23.77 5.24
C ASP A 325 15.88 22.71 6.28
N PRO A 326 17.17 22.45 6.49
CA PRO A 326 17.64 21.50 7.50
C PRO A 326 17.11 21.80 8.89
N GLY A 327 16.42 20.84 9.51
CA GLY A 327 15.84 20.97 10.85
C GLY A 327 14.49 21.69 10.92
N GLU A 328 14.00 22.25 9.81
CA GLU A 328 12.73 22.98 9.76
C GLU A 328 11.54 22.12 10.18
N ALA A 329 11.53 20.83 9.83
CA ALA A 329 10.40 19.95 10.09
C ALA A 329 9.97 19.91 11.58
N MET A 330 10.93 19.96 12.49
CA MET A 330 10.63 19.94 13.93
C MET A 330 10.10 21.30 14.46
N GLY A 331 10.21 22.37 13.68
CA GLY A 331 9.66 23.70 13.96
C GLY A 331 8.25 23.90 13.42
N LEU A 332 7.69 22.97 12.66
CA LEU A 332 6.36 23.09 12.09
C LEU A 332 5.27 23.17 13.19
N PRO A 333 4.25 24.04 13.01
CA PRO A 333 3.16 24.15 13.98
C PRO A 333 2.48 22.80 14.23
N GLY A 334 2.37 22.40 15.52
CA GLY A 334 1.69 21.16 15.93
C GLY A 334 2.38 19.86 15.47
N VAL A 335 3.65 19.91 15.05
CA VAL A 335 4.36 18.71 14.58
C VAL A 335 4.48 17.65 15.68
N ARG A 336 4.74 18.04 16.92
CA ARG A 336 4.85 17.07 18.03
C ARG A 336 3.56 16.29 18.24
N ASP A 337 2.41 16.96 18.23
CA ASP A 337 1.10 16.30 18.35
C ASP A 337 0.82 15.36 17.18
N ARG A 338 1.32 15.67 15.96
CA ARG A 338 1.19 14.77 14.81
C ARG A 338 2.11 13.56 14.95
N LEU A 339 3.34 13.74 15.44
CA LEU A 339 4.27 12.65 15.71
C LEU A 339 3.73 11.71 16.80
N ASP A 340 3.18 12.26 17.88
CA ASP A 340 2.60 11.47 18.97
C ASP A 340 1.40 10.65 18.47
N ARG A 341 0.47 11.28 17.73
CA ARG A 341 -0.67 10.55 17.12
C ARG A 341 -0.22 9.48 16.15
N PHE A 342 0.80 9.74 15.35
CA PHE A 342 1.32 8.76 14.40
C PHE A 342 1.97 7.58 15.13
N ALA A 343 2.74 7.83 16.17
CA ALA A 343 3.33 6.79 17.00
C ALA A 343 2.27 5.97 17.75
N ASP A 344 1.27 6.62 18.34
CA ASP A 344 0.15 5.96 19.01
C ASP A 344 -0.64 5.07 18.04
N HIS A 345 -0.88 5.56 16.81
CA HIS A 345 -1.48 4.77 15.74
C HIS A 345 -0.63 3.55 15.36
N MET A 346 0.70 3.71 15.23
CA MET A 346 1.58 2.57 15.00
C MET A 346 1.47 1.51 16.11
N LEU A 347 1.40 1.93 17.38
CA LEU A 347 1.22 1.03 18.52
C LEU A 347 -0.15 0.32 18.47
N GLU A 348 -1.22 1.05 18.15
CA GLU A 348 -2.57 0.48 18.00
C GLU A 348 -2.65 -0.60 16.93
N VAL A 349 -1.92 -0.41 15.83
CA VAL A 349 -1.87 -1.38 14.73
C VAL A 349 -1.04 -2.60 15.10
N LEU A 350 0.12 -2.41 15.71
CA LEU A 350 1.16 -3.45 15.83
C LEU A 350 1.12 -4.20 17.17
N ALA A 351 0.81 -3.50 18.26
CA ALA A 351 0.93 -4.04 19.60
C ALA A 351 -0.42 -4.59 20.11
N ARG A 352 -0.38 -5.79 20.70
CA ARG A 352 -1.52 -6.30 21.46
C ARG A 352 -1.64 -5.48 22.75
N ARG A 353 -2.79 -4.85 22.95
CA ARG A 353 -3.08 -4.24 24.26
C ARG A 353 -3.17 -5.34 25.32
N ALA A 354 -2.47 -5.16 26.45
CA ALA A 354 -2.53 -6.04 27.60
C ALA A 354 -3.92 -6.02 28.26
#